data_0867679f8d154faf67c00ff008b4157e
#
_entry.id   0867679f8d154faf67c00ff008b4157e
#
_cell.length_a   1.000
_cell.length_b   1.000
_cell.length_c   1.000
_cell.angle_alpha   90.00
_cell.angle_beta   90.00
_cell.angle_gamma   90.00
#
_symmetry.space_group_name_H-M   'P 1'
#
loop_
_entity.id
_entity.type
_entity.pdbx_description
1 polymer ?
#
loop_
_entity_poly.entity_id
_entity_poly.type
_entity_poly.pdbx_seq_one_letter_code
_entity_poly.pdbx_strand_id
1 'polypeptide(L)'
;MINPKVDPAWPFMTLDWDGKIRMDCSSPNTMASLRAKMTPDAEGKTPYDVATGNDADSDRHGIVTPDGGLMNPNHFLAVAIEYLFTHRPGWPEGCAVGKTLVSSSLIDRVVAAMDQHLTAH
;
A
#
# COMPACT_ATOMS: atom_id res chain seq x y z
N MET A 1 15.20 0.86 -8.40
CA MET A 1 13.93 1.05 -9.11
C MET A 1 13.77 -0.07 -10.13
N ILE A 2 12.62 -0.77 -10.16
CA ILE A 2 12.39 -1.91 -11.06
C ILE A 2 11.98 -1.42 -12.45
N ASN A 3 11.09 -0.43 -12.51
CA ASN A 3 10.62 0.19 -13.75
C ASN A 3 11.05 1.65 -13.81
N PRO A 4 12.29 1.93 -14.29
CA PRO A 4 12.87 3.28 -14.22
C PRO A 4 12.45 4.21 -15.36
N LYS A 5 11.77 3.68 -16.37
CA LYS A 5 11.38 4.46 -17.56
C LYS A 5 9.87 4.60 -17.64
N VAL A 6 9.43 5.79 -17.98
CA VAL A 6 8.04 6.03 -18.38
C VAL A 6 7.89 5.60 -19.85
N ASP A 7 6.97 4.67 -20.10
CA ASP A 7 6.67 4.19 -21.44
C ASP A 7 5.15 4.04 -21.60
N PRO A 8 4.52 4.79 -22.51
CA PRO A 8 3.06 4.78 -22.69
C PRO A 8 2.51 3.44 -23.18
N ALA A 9 3.37 2.55 -23.71
CA ALA A 9 2.97 1.20 -24.10
C ALA A 9 2.97 0.20 -22.92
N TRP A 10 3.49 0.57 -21.76
CA TRP A 10 3.53 -0.23 -20.53
C TRP A 10 4.10 -1.66 -20.71
N PRO A 11 5.21 -1.86 -21.43
CA PRO A 11 5.72 -3.18 -21.77
C PRO A 11 6.19 -4.00 -20.56
N PHE A 12 6.39 -3.36 -19.43
CA PHE A 12 6.84 -3.96 -18.17
C PHE A 12 5.69 -4.46 -17.28
N MET A 13 4.44 -4.18 -17.67
CA MET A 13 3.29 -4.59 -16.86
C MET A 13 2.92 -6.04 -17.11
N THR A 14 2.65 -6.76 -16.02
CA THR A 14 1.99 -8.06 -16.07
C THR A 14 0.50 -7.87 -16.28
N LEU A 15 -0.09 -8.74 -17.11
CA LEU A 15 -1.52 -8.66 -17.40
C LEU A 15 -2.33 -9.07 -16.17
N ASP A 16 -3.47 -8.44 -15.99
CA ASP A 16 -4.42 -8.81 -14.95
C ASP A 16 -5.18 -10.08 -15.32
N TRP A 17 -6.06 -10.56 -14.44
CA TRP A 17 -6.80 -11.80 -14.58
C TRP A 17 -7.61 -11.93 -15.88
N ASP A 18 -8.02 -10.80 -16.48
CA ASP A 18 -8.78 -10.75 -17.74
C ASP A 18 -7.91 -10.54 -18.99
N GLY A 19 -6.60 -10.63 -18.86
CA GLY A 19 -5.63 -10.45 -19.95
C GLY A 19 -5.42 -9.01 -20.38
N LYS A 20 -5.86 -8.03 -19.58
CA LYS A 20 -5.70 -6.60 -19.85
C LYS A 20 -4.62 -5.97 -18.98
N ILE A 21 -4.05 -4.88 -19.49
CA ILE A 21 -3.20 -4.02 -18.67
C ILE A 21 -4.09 -3.20 -17.73
N ARG A 22 -3.86 -3.37 -16.44
CA ARG A 22 -4.51 -2.59 -15.37
C ARG A 22 -3.47 -2.07 -14.41
N MET A 23 -3.72 -0.89 -13.85
CA MET A 23 -2.88 -0.26 -12.83
C MET A 23 -3.48 -0.44 -11.43
N ASP A 24 -4.04 -1.60 -11.16
CA ASP A 24 -4.60 -1.91 -9.85
C ASP A 24 -3.52 -2.47 -8.92
N CYS A 25 -3.01 -1.63 -8.04
CA CYS A 25 -1.97 -1.98 -7.08
C CYS A 25 -2.44 -2.98 -5.99
N SER A 26 -3.74 -3.27 -5.89
CA SER A 26 -4.29 -4.31 -5.02
C SER A 26 -4.38 -5.67 -5.71
N SER A 27 -4.23 -5.72 -7.04
CA SER A 27 -4.25 -6.98 -7.79
C SER A 27 -2.93 -7.73 -7.66
N PRO A 28 -2.96 -9.00 -7.22
CA PRO A 28 -1.76 -9.83 -7.17
C PRO A 28 -1.16 -10.11 -8.55
N ASN A 29 -1.95 -10.04 -9.62
CA ASN A 29 -1.49 -10.23 -10.99
C ASN A 29 -0.74 -8.99 -11.50
N THR A 30 -1.30 -7.81 -11.30
CA THR A 30 -0.67 -6.53 -11.63
C THR A 30 0.64 -6.34 -10.86
N MET A 31 0.68 -6.77 -9.61
CA MET A 31 1.85 -6.68 -8.74
C MET A 31 2.78 -7.90 -8.83
N ALA A 32 2.57 -8.81 -9.79
CA ALA A 32 3.29 -10.08 -9.86
C ALA A 32 4.81 -9.90 -10.01
N SER A 33 5.27 -8.96 -10.82
CA SER A 33 6.70 -8.68 -11.00
C SER A 33 7.36 -8.17 -9.71
N LEU A 34 6.64 -7.33 -8.96
CA LEU A 34 7.10 -6.81 -7.68
C LEU A 34 7.16 -7.92 -6.62
N ARG A 35 6.12 -8.74 -6.56
CA ARG A 35 6.07 -9.92 -5.65
C ARG A 35 7.20 -10.89 -5.92
N ALA A 36 7.50 -11.17 -7.18
CA ALA A 36 8.61 -12.06 -7.57
C ALA A 36 9.97 -11.55 -7.07
N LYS A 37 10.18 -10.23 -7.01
CA LYS A 37 11.40 -9.62 -6.47
C LYS A 37 11.52 -9.73 -4.95
N MET A 38 10.41 -10.03 -4.26
CA MET A 38 10.36 -10.21 -2.81
C MET A 38 10.43 -11.69 -2.39
N THR A 39 10.58 -12.61 -3.37
CA THR A 39 10.73 -14.04 -3.07
C THR A 39 12.07 -14.28 -2.37
N PRO A 40 12.08 -14.99 -1.22
CA PRO A 40 13.30 -15.37 -0.55
C PRO A 40 14.20 -16.27 -1.43
N ASP A 41 15.49 -16.17 -1.24
CA ASP A 41 16.47 -17.08 -1.82
C ASP A 41 16.46 -18.47 -1.12
N ALA A 42 17.39 -19.34 -1.52
CA ALA A 42 17.49 -20.69 -0.96
C ALA A 42 17.85 -20.70 0.54
N GLU A 43 18.46 -19.63 1.03
CA GLU A 43 18.83 -19.41 2.43
C GLU A 43 17.71 -18.73 3.22
N GLY A 44 16.57 -18.41 2.58
CA GLY A 44 15.43 -17.73 3.20
C GLY A 44 15.60 -16.23 3.34
N LYS A 45 16.62 -15.64 2.70
CA LYS A 45 16.90 -14.20 2.74
C LYS A 45 16.21 -13.52 1.57
N THR A 46 15.50 -12.44 1.85
CA THR A 46 14.90 -11.57 0.83
C THR A 46 15.87 -10.45 0.43
N PRO A 47 15.88 -10.05 -0.85
CA PRO A 47 16.79 -9.01 -1.33
C PRO A 47 16.41 -7.60 -0.86
N TYR A 48 15.17 -7.42 -0.40
CA TYR A 48 14.63 -6.12 0.02
C TYR A 48 13.75 -6.29 1.27
N ASP A 49 13.70 -5.25 2.10
CA ASP A 49 12.84 -5.22 3.29
C ASP A 49 11.37 -4.92 2.94
N VAL A 50 11.16 -4.14 1.88
CA VAL A 50 9.84 -3.75 1.39
C VAL A 50 9.91 -3.42 -0.10
N ALA A 51 8.83 -3.68 -0.82
CA ALA A 51 8.66 -3.24 -2.19
C ALA A 51 7.35 -2.47 -2.35
N THR A 52 7.38 -1.41 -3.14
CA THR A 52 6.21 -0.56 -3.37
C THR A 52 5.94 -0.38 -4.86
N GLY A 53 4.69 -0.29 -5.22
CA GLY A 53 4.24 0.06 -6.56
C GLY A 53 3.15 1.13 -6.51
N ASN A 54 3.14 2.00 -7.50
CA ASN A 54 2.12 3.03 -7.68
C ASN A 54 1.42 2.83 -9.01
N ASP A 55 0.20 3.30 -9.12
CA ASP A 55 -0.48 3.43 -10.40
C ASP A 55 0.00 4.69 -11.16
N ALA A 56 -0.59 4.95 -12.34
CA ALA A 56 -0.05 5.90 -13.29
C ALA A 56 0.00 7.35 -12.79
N ASP A 57 -0.99 7.75 -12.03
CA ASP A 57 -1.10 9.10 -11.44
C ASP A 57 -0.69 9.14 -9.96
N SER A 58 -0.26 7.98 -9.43
CA SER A 58 0.29 7.82 -8.08
C SER A 58 -0.69 8.19 -6.95
N ASP A 59 -1.98 8.11 -7.20
CA ASP A 59 -3.02 8.28 -6.17
C ASP A 59 -3.28 6.98 -5.40
N ARG A 60 -2.83 5.83 -5.93
CA ARG A 60 -2.90 4.51 -5.31
C ARG A 60 -1.53 3.86 -5.22
N HIS A 61 -1.38 2.97 -4.25
CA HIS A 61 -0.13 2.24 -4.02
C HIS A 61 -0.41 0.80 -3.62
N GLY A 62 0.60 -0.04 -3.81
CA GLY A 62 0.65 -1.40 -3.27
C GLY A 62 1.94 -1.60 -2.50
N ILE A 63 1.85 -2.33 -1.40
CA ILE A 63 2.99 -2.66 -0.53
C ILE A 63 3.17 -4.18 -0.52
N VAL A 64 4.38 -4.63 -0.75
CA VAL A 64 4.76 -6.05 -0.63
C VAL A 64 5.82 -6.20 0.43
N THR A 65 5.57 -7.08 1.40
CA THR A 65 6.51 -7.41 2.46
C THR A 65 7.05 -8.84 2.29
N PRO A 66 8.25 -9.15 2.83
CA PRO A 66 8.84 -10.47 2.68
C PRO A 66 8.01 -11.60 3.28
N ASP A 67 7.40 -11.35 4.42
CA ASP A 67 6.64 -12.31 5.21
C ASP A 67 5.15 -12.37 4.85
N GLY A 68 4.56 -11.21 4.55
CA GLY A 68 3.11 -11.07 4.31
C GLY A 68 2.71 -11.02 2.83
N GLY A 69 3.66 -10.90 1.91
CA GLY A 69 3.36 -10.71 0.50
C GLY A 69 2.67 -9.38 0.21
N LEU A 70 1.70 -9.37 -0.70
CA LEU A 70 0.93 -8.17 -1.03
C LEU A 70 0.01 -7.81 0.15
N MET A 71 0.29 -6.68 0.77
CA MET A 71 -0.47 -6.18 1.92
C MET A 71 -1.86 -5.70 1.49
N ASN A 72 -2.87 -6.01 2.29
CA ASN A 72 -4.19 -5.44 2.10
C ASN A 72 -4.14 -3.92 2.27
N PRO A 73 -4.63 -3.11 1.31
CA PRO A 73 -4.56 -1.64 1.38
C PRO A 73 -5.24 -1.05 2.63
N ASN A 74 -6.30 -1.67 3.12
CA ASN A 74 -6.96 -1.23 4.36
C ASN A 74 -6.09 -1.42 5.60
N HIS A 75 -5.30 -2.50 5.63
CA HIS A 75 -4.35 -2.72 6.72
C HIS A 75 -3.21 -1.71 6.68
N PHE A 76 -2.65 -1.47 5.49
CA PHE A 76 -1.61 -0.45 5.32
C PHE A 76 -2.10 0.93 5.74
N LEU A 77 -3.31 1.32 5.32
CA LEU A 77 -3.89 2.62 5.68
C LEU A 77 -4.05 2.77 7.20
N ALA A 78 -4.50 1.74 7.89
CA ALA A 78 -4.62 1.75 9.35
C ALA A 78 -3.27 1.93 10.05
N VAL A 79 -2.24 1.18 9.60
CA VAL A 79 -0.87 1.30 10.11
C VAL A 79 -0.29 2.70 9.82
N ALA A 80 -0.52 3.22 8.61
CA ALA A 80 -0.05 4.55 8.23
C ALA A 80 -0.67 5.65 9.10
N ILE A 81 -1.96 5.55 9.38
CA ILE A 81 -2.65 6.50 10.29
C ILE A 81 -2.03 6.45 11.67
N GLU A 82 -1.94 5.28 12.29
CA GLU A 82 -1.34 5.13 13.61
C GLU A 82 0.07 5.69 13.64
N TYR A 83 0.92 5.31 12.69
CA TYR A 83 2.30 5.74 12.65
C TYR A 83 2.44 7.26 12.47
N LEU A 84 1.70 7.85 11.54
CA LEU A 84 1.80 9.29 11.26
C LEU A 84 1.32 10.14 12.44
N PHE A 85 0.22 9.77 13.06
CA PHE A 85 -0.31 10.53 14.19
C PHE A 85 0.55 10.42 15.45
N THR A 86 1.28 9.32 15.61
CA THR A 86 2.15 9.10 16.77
C THR A 86 3.60 9.56 16.57
N HIS A 87 4.05 9.74 15.30
CA HIS A 87 5.46 10.01 14.99
C HIS A 87 5.73 11.31 14.22
N ARG A 88 4.71 11.97 13.68
CA ARG A 88 4.89 13.24 12.96
C ARG A 88 5.00 14.41 13.92
N PRO A 89 6.18 15.03 14.08
CA PRO A 89 6.31 16.25 14.89
C PRO A 89 5.55 17.40 14.24
N GLY A 90 4.95 18.24 15.07
CA GLY A 90 4.27 19.45 14.63
C GLY A 90 2.82 19.27 14.20
N TRP A 91 2.28 18.05 14.23
CA TRP A 91 0.83 17.87 14.11
C TRP A 91 0.16 18.26 15.45
N PRO A 92 -0.93 19.07 15.44
CA PRO A 92 -1.62 19.44 16.66
C PRO A 92 -2.20 18.23 17.39
N GLU A 93 -2.18 18.27 18.71
CA GLU A 93 -2.95 17.33 19.52
C GLU A 93 -4.44 17.42 19.17
N GLY A 94 -5.12 16.29 19.09
CA GLY A 94 -6.54 16.24 18.75
C GLY A 94 -6.87 16.48 17.27
N CYS A 95 -5.88 16.33 16.37
CA CYS A 95 -6.15 16.31 14.92
C CYS A 95 -7.22 15.28 14.59
N ALA A 96 -8.21 15.69 13.79
CA ALA A 96 -9.24 14.79 13.31
C ALA A 96 -8.72 13.91 12.15
N VAL A 97 -9.18 12.67 12.12
CA VAL A 97 -8.98 11.75 11.00
C VAL A 97 -10.24 11.71 10.15
N GLY A 98 -10.15 12.11 8.89
CA GLY A 98 -11.25 11.99 7.94
C GLY A 98 -11.14 10.68 7.15
N LYS A 99 -12.26 9.98 6.96
CA LYS A 99 -12.33 8.80 6.08
C LYS A 99 -13.60 8.79 5.25
N THR A 100 -13.58 8.07 4.13
CA THR A 100 -14.78 7.80 3.33
C THR A 100 -15.55 6.61 3.89
N LEU A 101 -16.83 6.50 3.58
CA LEU A 101 -17.68 5.38 4.01
C LEU A 101 -17.21 4.02 3.46
N VAL A 102 -16.54 4.01 2.32
CA VAL A 102 -16.00 2.79 1.70
C VAL A 102 -14.69 2.30 2.33
N SER A 103 -14.07 3.11 3.19
CA SER A 103 -12.86 2.73 3.91
C SER A 103 -13.18 1.76 5.06
N SER A 104 -12.19 0.95 5.43
CA SER A 104 -12.34 -0.06 6.48
C SER A 104 -12.73 0.52 7.83
N SER A 105 -13.59 -0.19 8.57
CA SER A 105 -13.87 0.08 9.98
C SER A 105 -12.68 -0.18 10.92
N LEU A 106 -11.59 -0.75 10.42
CA LEU A 106 -10.33 -0.87 11.15
C LEU A 106 -9.78 0.51 11.51
N ILE A 107 -9.97 1.51 10.63
CA ILE A 107 -9.57 2.90 10.88
C ILE A 107 -10.28 3.45 12.11
N ASP A 108 -11.60 3.19 12.23
CA ASP A 108 -12.39 3.65 13.39
C ASP A 108 -11.80 3.13 14.71
N ARG A 109 -11.40 1.86 14.72
CA ARG A 109 -10.80 1.21 15.91
C ARG A 109 -9.42 1.76 16.23
N VAL A 110 -8.60 1.99 15.21
CA VAL A 110 -7.25 2.56 15.38
C VAL A 110 -7.36 4.00 15.92
N VAL A 111 -8.22 4.81 15.33
CA VAL A 111 -8.44 6.20 15.77
C VAL A 111 -8.96 6.26 17.20
N ALA A 112 -9.93 5.40 17.54
CA ALA A 112 -10.44 5.31 18.91
C ALA A 112 -9.35 4.88 19.92
N ALA A 113 -8.46 3.95 19.52
CA ALA A 113 -7.35 3.51 20.35
C ALA A 113 -6.29 4.60 20.57
N MET A 114 -6.15 5.52 19.60
CA MET A 114 -5.27 6.69 19.72
C MET A 114 -5.90 7.88 20.44
N ASP A 115 -7.17 7.76 20.84
CA ASP A 115 -7.95 8.85 21.44
C ASP A 115 -8.06 10.10 20.53
N GLN A 116 -8.08 9.87 19.23
CA GLN A 116 -8.23 10.92 18.22
C GLN A 116 -9.69 11.07 17.79
N HIS A 117 -10.00 12.18 17.16
CA HIS A 117 -11.35 12.47 16.68
C HIS A 117 -11.54 12.02 15.23
N LEU A 118 -12.52 11.15 14.97
CA LEU A 118 -12.86 10.66 13.64
C LEU A 118 -14.00 11.48 13.04
N THR A 119 -13.80 12.01 11.85
CA THR A 119 -14.87 12.61 11.02
C THR A 119 -15.17 11.73 9.80
N ALA A 120 -16.43 11.34 9.66
CA ALA A 120 -16.91 10.60 8.46
C ALA A 120 -17.42 11.60 7.41
N HIS A 121 -17.07 11.38 6.16
CA HIS A 121 -17.58 12.09 4.99
C HIS A 121 -18.17 11.12 3.97
#